data_d5ff7998429c50d7a23cb8cdcb71f8c1
#
_entry.id   d5ff7998429c50d7a23cb8cdcb71f8c1
#
_cell.length_a   1.000
_cell.length_b   1.000
_cell.length_c   1.000
_cell.angle_alpha   90.00
_cell.angle_beta   90.00
_cell.angle_gamma   90.00
#
_symmetry.space_group_name_H-M   'P 1'
#
loop_
_entity.id
_entity.type
_entity.pdbx_description
1 polymer ?
#
loop_
_entity_poly.entity_id
_entity_poly.type
_entity_poly.pdbx_seq_one_letter_code
_entity_poly.pdbx_strand_id
1 'polypeptide(L)'
;VAVQEVDSVTGRSGGIDVLRTLGERTLMFPTYAPAIDFDGGKYGVGMLSKEKPVSYRYIALPGREEERVLLWVEFERYIFCCTHLSLTPEDRMLSLPILRREAAFAHKPLFIAGDWNATAHSPFITEISKDFLLLSNPKQATFPAFTPDSCLDYIAGYVKNGQPFTRLSAWVPEEAVASDHRPEGGITVMWQTHVPTYSWVEYGTDTLNLKKARTIVDGQVICNGLHNKIRLTDLRPGQTYYYRVCSQEIMLYQAYKKEFGETAVSPFYTFKVPSASQKDFTALIFNDLHKQIPTLDALYGQVRDIPYDFVVFNGDCIDDPANEKEALYHLAYLCGKVGASHVPAFFLRGNHEIRNAYSIGLRALFDYVGDKTYGAFNWGDTRFVMLDCGEDKPDSTWVYYGLNDFTGLRKDQVSFLSKELNGKEFKQASKRVLLNHIPIYGNGDAYEPCP
;
A
#
# COMPACT_ATOMS: atom_id res chain seq x y z
N VAL A 1 -11.11 15.35 -2.82
CA VAL A 1 -11.16 13.99 -2.25
C VAL A 1 -12.17 14.00 -1.11
N ALA A 2 -13.13 13.08 -1.13
CA ALA A 2 -14.02 12.82 0.00
C ALA A 2 -13.37 11.74 0.89
N VAL A 3 -13.38 11.93 2.20
CA VAL A 3 -12.74 11.03 3.16
C VAL A 3 -13.76 10.70 4.25
N GLN A 4 -13.96 9.43 4.50
CA GLN A 4 -14.84 8.93 5.54
C GLN A 4 -14.00 8.42 6.72
N GLU A 5 -14.65 8.20 7.87
CA GLU A 5 -14.01 7.63 9.07
C GLU A 5 -12.81 8.43 9.59
N VAL A 6 -12.96 9.76 9.63
CA VAL A 6 -11.86 10.68 9.96
C VAL A 6 -11.88 11.03 11.44
N ASP A 7 -10.79 10.72 12.11
CA ASP A 7 -10.52 11.17 13.48
C ASP A 7 -9.99 12.60 13.52
N SER A 8 -10.49 13.38 14.47
CA SER A 8 -9.91 14.67 14.82
C SER A 8 -9.60 14.69 16.32
N VAL A 9 -8.32 14.63 16.64
CA VAL A 9 -7.76 14.73 18.00
C VAL A 9 -8.27 13.63 18.95
N THR A 10 -8.53 12.43 18.44
CA THR A 10 -8.95 11.26 19.25
C THR A 10 -7.74 10.59 19.91
N GLY A 11 -8.00 9.83 20.99
CA GLY A 11 -6.95 9.03 21.65
C GLY A 11 -6.33 8.00 20.69
N ARG A 12 -7.14 7.29 19.89
CA ARG A 12 -6.67 6.31 18.90
C ARG A 12 -5.85 6.92 17.76
N SER A 13 -6.06 8.20 17.43
CA SER A 13 -5.21 8.93 16.48
C SER A 13 -3.96 9.53 17.11
N GLY A 14 -3.70 9.25 18.40
CA GLY A 14 -2.59 9.85 19.15
C GLY A 14 -2.73 11.37 19.37
N GLY A 15 -3.96 11.89 19.40
CA GLY A 15 -4.23 13.33 19.51
C GLY A 15 -3.99 14.11 18.23
N ILE A 16 -3.83 13.43 17.08
CA ILE A 16 -3.60 14.06 15.78
C ILE A 16 -4.95 14.42 15.15
N ASP A 17 -5.03 15.62 14.57
CA ASP A 17 -6.07 15.97 13.60
C ASP A 17 -5.67 15.39 12.24
N VAL A 18 -6.26 14.22 11.92
CA VAL A 18 -5.86 13.44 10.75
C VAL A 18 -6.11 14.21 9.45
N LEU A 19 -7.27 14.84 9.29
CA LEU A 19 -7.61 15.54 8.05
C LEU A 19 -6.72 16.78 7.84
N ARG A 20 -6.48 17.54 8.90
CA ARG A 20 -5.59 18.70 8.85
C ARG A 20 -4.17 18.28 8.47
N THR A 21 -3.67 17.21 9.10
CA THR A 21 -2.34 16.67 8.79
C THR A 21 -2.22 16.21 7.34
N LEU A 22 -3.27 15.55 6.82
CA LEU A 22 -3.33 15.16 5.41
C LEU A 22 -3.36 16.40 4.50
N GLY A 23 -4.14 17.42 4.86
CA GLY A 23 -4.20 18.69 4.11
C GLY A 23 -2.82 19.37 4.03
N GLU A 24 -2.12 19.47 5.14
CA GLU A 24 -0.76 20.03 5.21
C GLU A 24 0.23 19.25 4.35
N ARG A 25 0.20 17.92 4.41
CA ARG A 25 1.09 17.04 3.63
C ARG A 25 0.79 17.02 2.14
N THR A 26 -0.47 17.19 1.76
CA THR A 26 -0.90 17.15 0.34
C THR A 26 -1.03 18.54 -0.28
N LEU A 27 -0.81 19.61 0.49
CA LEU A 27 -1.04 21.01 0.10
C LEU A 27 -2.47 21.24 -0.38
N MET A 28 -3.43 20.59 0.29
CA MET A 28 -4.87 20.71 0.00
C MET A 28 -5.59 21.38 1.18
N PHE A 29 -6.69 22.03 0.89
CA PHE A 29 -7.55 22.65 1.91
C PHE A 29 -8.39 21.57 2.59
N PRO A 30 -8.22 21.34 3.91
CA PRO A 30 -9.06 20.42 4.66
C PRO A 30 -10.38 21.08 5.07
N THR A 31 -11.49 20.35 4.92
CA THR A 31 -12.80 20.75 5.43
C THR A 31 -13.42 19.58 6.16
N TYR A 32 -13.74 19.73 7.43
CA TYR A 32 -14.17 18.67 8.32
C TYR A 32 -15.59 18.84 8.80
N ALA A 33 -16.34 17.76 8.92
CA ALA A 33 -17.65 17.71 9.57
C ALA A 33 -17.64 16.62 10.66
N PRO A 34 -17.72 16.98 11.94
CA PRO A 34 -17.88 16.01 13.01
C PRO A 34 -19.27 15.38 12.96
N ALA A 35 -19.34 14.06 13.09
CA ALA A 35 -20.58 13.32 13.28
C ALA A 35 -20.83 13.06 14.77
N ILE A 36 -19.83 12.54 15.48
CA ILE A 36 -19.90 12.19 16.90
C ILE A 36 -18.70 12.67 17.70
N ASP A 37 -18.88 12.76 19.02
CA ASP A 37 -17.77 12.79 19.99
C ASP A 37 -17.24 11.38 20.18
N PHE A 38 -15.94 11.21 20.05
CA PHE A 38 -15.33 9.88 20.12
C PHE A 38 -13.93 9.95 20.74
N ASP A 39 -13.66 9.11 21.71
CA ASP A 39 -12.35 8.88 22.32
C ASP A 39 -11.57 10.18 22.66
N GLY A 40 -12.27 11.13 23.28
CA GLY A 40 -11.71 12.43 23.68
C GLY A 40 -11.58 13.47 22.58
N GLY A 41 -11.91 13.14 21.35
CA GLY A 41 -11.91 14.01 20.19
C GLY A 41 -13.23 13.94 19.40
N LYS A 42 -13.15 14.04 18.08
CA LYS A 42 -14.28 13.97 17.15
C LYS A 42 -14.02 12.92 16.08
N TYR A 43 -15.10 12.30 15.60
CA TYR A 43 -15.08 11.39 14.46
C TYR A 43 -16.14 11.79 13.45
N GLY A 44 -15.84 11.71 12.15
CA GLY A 44 -16.77 12.16 11.12
C GLY A 44 -16.26 11.97 9.70
N VAL A 45 -16.62 12.92 8.84
CA VAL A 45 -16.21 12.91 7.43
C VAL A 45 -15.44 14.17 7.08
N GLY A 46 -14.61 14.09 6.04
CA GLY A 46 -13.79 15.19 5.61
C GLY A 46 -13.69 15.34 4.10
N MET A 47 -13.15 16.46 3.70
CA MET A 47 -12.83 16.75 2.31
C MET A 47 -11.45 17.39 2.21
N LEU A 48 -10.66 16.95 1.25
CA LEU A 48 -9.42 17.59 0.83
C LEU A 48 -9.63 18.17 -0.56
N SER A 49 -9.42 19.46 -0.75
CA SER A 49 -9.61 20.14 -2.03
C SER A 49 -8.39 20.96 -2.45
N LYS A 50 -8.10 20.98 -3.76
CA LYS A 50 -7.08 21.88 -4.32
C LYS A 50 -7.54 23.34 -4.38
N GLU A 51 -8.86 23.54 -4.51
CA GLU A 51 -9.48 24.86 -4.48
C GLU A 51 -9.89 25.21 -3.06
N LYS A 52 -9.72 26.47 -2.66
CA LYS A 52 -10.23 26.94 -1.37
C LYS A 52 -11.76 26.95 -1.41
N PRO A 53 -12.46 26.34 -0.44
CA PRO A 53 -13.91 26.43 -0.33
C PRO A 53 -14.39 27.89 -0.20
N VAL A 54 -15.47 28.23 -0.89
CA VAL A 54 -16.18 29.49 -0.72
C VAL A 54 -16.94 29.49 0.60
N SER A 55 -17.65 28.39 0.85
CA SER A 55 -18.39 28.15 2.09
C SER A 55 -18.51 26.65 2.36
N TYR A 56 -18.81 26.29 3.59
CA TYR A 56 -19.18 24.93 3.93
C TYR A 56 -20.17 24.90 5.10
N ARG A 57 -20.93 23.84 5.16
CA ARG A 57 -21.84 23.50 6.26
C ARG A 57 -21.99 21.99 6.36
N TYR A 58 -22.54 21.50 7.43
CA TYR A 58 -22.87 20.09 7.55
C TYR A 58 -24.28 19.89 8.11
N ILE A 59 -24.90 18.81 7.74
CA ILE A 59 -26.29 18.48 8.03
C ILE A 59 -26.33 17.09 8.67
N ALA A 60 -26.97 16.97 9.83
CA ALA A 60 -27.17 15.70 10.48
C ALA A 60 -28.01 14.75 9.61
N LEU A 61 -27.59 13.51 9.55
CA LEU A 61 -28.28 12.42 8.89
C LEU A 61 -28.64 11.32 9.92
N PRO A 62 -29.71 10.57 9.68
CA PRO A 62 -30.10 9.44 10.52
C PRO A 62 -29.02 8.36 10.61
N GLY A 63 -28.80 7.85 11.80
CA GLY A 63 -27.92 6.72 12.10
C GLY A 63 -28.15 6.27 13.54
N ARG A 64 -28.85 5.13 13.74
CA ARG A 64 -29.15 4.62 15.09
C ARG A 64 -27.97 3.96 15.76
N GLU A 65 -27.06 3.40 14.98
CA GLU A 65 -25.80 2.85 15.47
C GLU A 65 -24.76 3.92 15.77
N GLU A 66 -24.78 5.00 14.98
CA GLU A 66 -23.85 6.12 15.06
C GLU A 66 -24.46 7.31 14.29
N GLU A 67 -24.42 8.50 14.87
CA GLU A 67 -24.88 9.70 14.16
C GLU A 67 -24.09 9.92 12.88
N ARG A 68 -24.79 10.29 11.80
CA ARG A 68 -24.22 10.50 10.48
C ARG A 68 -24.32 11.96 10.07
N VAL A 69 -23.51 12.34 9.10
CA VAL A 69 -23.43 13.73 8.65
C VAL A 69 -23.22 13.83 7.14
N LEU A 70 -23.86 14.83 6.52
CA LEU A 70 -23.54 15.28 5.17
C LEU A 70 -22.68 16.53 5.27
N LEU A 71 -21.45 16.48 4.86
CA LEU A 71 -20.60 17.65 4.68
C LEU A 71 -20.93 18.27 3.30
N TRP A 72 -21.35 19.51 3.29
CA TRP A 72 -21.65 20.30 2.10
C TRP A 72 -20.55 21.35 1.93
N VAL A 73 -19.81 21.29 0.82
CA VAL A 73 -18.74 22.24 0.51
C VAL A 73 -19.05 22.94 -0.82
N GLU A 74 -19.12 24.24 -0.78
CA GLU A 74 -19.35 25.05 -1.96
C GLU A 74 -18.02 25.60 -2.50
N PHE A 75 -17.79 25.36 -3.77
CA PHE A 75 -16.72 25.96 -4.57
C PHE A 75 -17.28 27.00 -5.52
N GLU A 76 -16.43 27.73 -6.23
CA GLU A 76 -16.87 28.79 -7.10
C GLU A 76 -17.84 28.30 -8.19
N ARG A 77 -17.60 27.13 -8.77
CA ARG A 77 -18.35 26.62 -9.92
C ARG A 77 -19.23 25.41 -9.64
N TYR A 78 -19.06 24.75 -8.50
CA TYR A 78 -19.79 23.52 -8.14
C TYR A 78 -19.94 23.38 -6.63
N ILE A 79 -20.74 22.42 -6.22
CA ILE A 79 -20.91 21.99 -4.84
C ILE A 79 -20.48 20.53 -4.78
N PHE A 80 -19.69 20.18 -3.76
CA PHE A 80 -19.27 18.80 -3.52
C PHE A 80 -19.62 18.41 -2.10
N CYS A 81 -20.38 17.33 -1.96
CA CYS A 81 -20.81 16.80 -0.68
C CYS A 81 -20.05 15.50 -0.36
N CYS A 82 -19.73 15.30 0.93
CA CYS A 82 -19.14 14.07 1.45
C CYS A 82 -20.03 13.50 2.54
N THR A 83 -20.27 12.19 2.55
CA THR A 83 -21.05 11.52 3.58
C THR A 83 -20.57 10.11 3.83
N HIS A 84 -20.90 9.59 5.01
CA HIS A 84 -20.83 8.18 5.37
C HIS A 84 -22.20 7.79 5.93
N LEU A 85 -22.95 6.98 5.19
CA LEU A 85 -24.33 6.65 5.56
C LEU A 85 -24.39 5.51 6.58
N SER A 86 -25.54 5.40 7.25
CA SER A 86 -25.80 4.36 8.26
C SER A 86 -25.67 2.94 7.70
N LEU A 87 -25.19 2.03 8.52
CA LEU A 87 -25.22 0.56 8.25
C LEU A 87 -26.64 0.02 8.18
N THR A 88 -27.60 0.72 8.80
CA THR A 88 -29.01 0.32 8.87
C THR A 88 -29.78 0.76 7.62
N PRO A 89 -30.39 -0.15 6.85
CA PRO A 89 -31.11 0.18 5.62
C PRO A 89 -32.23 1.23 5.80
N GLU A 90 -32.98 1.17 6.89
CA GLU A 90 -34.06 2.09 7.20
C GLU A 90 -33.55 3.52 7.40
N ASP A 91 -32.43 3.69 8.08
CA ASP A 91 -31.83 5.01 8.32
C ASP A 91 -31.29 5.61 7.03
N ARG A 92 -30.72 4.78 6.13
CA ARG A 92 -30.37 5.22 4.78
C ARG A 92 -31.60 5.73 4.01
N MET A 93 -32.71 5.02 4.09
CA MET A 93 -33.95 5.48 3.46
C MET A 93 -34.48 6.79 4.07
N LEU A 94 -34.31 6.97 5.38
CA LEU A 94 -34.64 8.26 6.05
C LEU A 94 -33.69 9.39 5.67
N SER A 95 -32.46 9.08 5.29
CA SER A 95 -31.50 10.07 4.79
C SER A 95 -31.89 10.60 3.41
N LEU A 96 -32.56 9.80 2.58
CA LEU A 96 -32.88 10.13 1.19
C LEU A 96 -33.68 11.44 1.01
N PRO A 97 -34.79 11.71 1.75
CA PRO A 97 -35.49 12.97 1.64
C PRO A 97 -34.62 14.17 2.08
N ILE A 98 -33.71 13.99 3.02
CA ILE A 98 -32.77 15.04 3.43
C ILE A 98 -31.81 15.34 2.29
N LEU A 99 -31.18 14.33 1.69
CA LEU A 99 -30.28 14.49 0.56
C LEU A 99 -30.98 15.16 -0.63
N ARG A 100 -32.20 14.75 -0.95
CA ARG A 100 -33.02 15.34 -2.01
C ARG A 100 -33.35 16.82 -1.74
N ARG A 101 -33.75 17.15 -0.52
CA ARG A 101 -34.04 18.51 -0.10
C ARG A 101 -32.80 19.39 -0.24
N GLU A 102 -31.67 18.96 0.31
CA GLU A 102 -30.43 19.71 0.24
C GLU A 102 -29.97 19.92 -1.21
N ALA A 103 -30.04 18.86 -2.02
CA ALA A 103 -29.66 18.93 -3.43
C ALA A 103 -30.58 19.85 -4.24
N ALA A 104 -31.87 19.94 -3.90
CA ALA A 104 -32.83 20.82 -4.57
C ALA A 104 -32.53 22.33 -4.36
N PHE A 105 -31.84 22.67 -3.27
CA PHE A 105 -31.36 24.06 -3.03
C PHE A 105 -30.08 24.40 -3.78
N ALA A 106 -29.44 23.41 -4.43
CA ALA A 106 -28.20 23.65 -5.14
C ALA A 106 -28.42 24.53 -6.39
N HIS A 107 -27.75 25.65 -6.43
CA HIS A 107 -27.77 26.61 -7.56
C HIS A 107 -26.57 26.41 -8.51
N LYS A 108 -25.73 25.42 -8.24
CA LYS A 108 -24.55 25.00 -9.01
C LYS A 108 -24.60 23.48 -9.23
N PRO A 109 -23.84 22.93 -10.19
CA PRO A 109 -23.66 21.48 -10.28
C PRO A 109 -23.29 20.87 -8.92
N LEU A 110 -24.03 19.86 -8.48
CA LEU A 110 -23.83 19.24 -7.19
C LEU A 110 -23.41 17.77 -7.33
N PHE A 111 -22.38 17.40 -6.59
CA PHE A 111 -21.89 16.03 -6.46
C PHE A 111 -22.01 15.56 -5.02
N ILE A 112 -22.31 14.28 -4.84
CA ILE A 112 -22.22 13.60 -3.54
C ILE A 112 -21.29 12.41 -3.69
N ALA A 113 -20.32 12.29 -2.79
CA ALA A 113 -19.40 11.14 -2.72
C ALA A 113 -19.33 10.60 -1.29
N GLY A 114 -18.98 9.32 -1.18
CA GLY A 114 -18.70 8.68 0.09
C GLY A 114 -19.06 7.21 0.14
N ASP A 115 -18.89 6.62 1.32
CA ASP A 115 -19.39 5.29 1.64
C ASP A 115 -20.89 5.40 1.96
N TRP A 116 -21.68 4.77 1.11
CA TRP A 116 -23.13 4.78 1.28
C TRP A 116 -23.67 3.53 2.00
N ASN A 117 -22.79 2.60 2.35
CA ASN A 117 -23.15 1.33 2.99
C ASN A 117 -24.31 0.58 2.31
N ALA A 118 -24.43 0.77 1.00
CA ALA A 118 -25.56 0.32 0.18
C ALA A 118 -25.05 -0.37 -1.07
N THR A 119 -25.37 -1.63 -1.27
CA THR A 119 -25.01 -2.35 -2.51
C THR A 119 -25.81 -1.85 -3.71
N ALA A 120 -25.29 -2.05 -4.91
CA ALA A 120 -25.87 -1.56 -6.16
C ALA A 120 -27.34 -1.95 -6.41
N HIS A 121 -27.79 -3.05 -5.81
CA HIS A 121 -29.16 -3.56 -5.95
C HIS A 121 -30.06 -3.19 -4.77
N SER A 122 -29.57 -2.39 -3.82
CA SER A 122 -30.35 -2.00 -2.65
C SER A 122 -31.49 -1.03 -3.02
N PRO A 123 -32.59 -1.03 -2.22
CA PRO A 123 -33.67 -0.07 -2.40
C PRO A 123 -33.19 1.39 -2.38
N PHE A 124 -32.21 1.72 -1.53
CA PHE A 124 -31.64 3.06 -1.43
C PHE A 124 -30.99 3.50 -2.74
N ILE A 125 -30.16 2.65 -3.37
CA ILE A 125 -29.52 2.97 -4.65
C ILE A 125 -30.56 3.11 -5.76
N THR A 126 -31.56 2.25 -5.77
CA THR A 126 -32.69 2.35 -6.74
C THR A 126 -33.42 3.67 -6.60
N GLU A 127 -33.70 4.11 -5.39
CA GLU A 127 -34.45 5.34 -5.13
C GLU A 127 -33.63 6.60 -5.38
N ILE A 128 -32.38 6.66 -4.90
CA ILE A 128 -31.53 7.84 -5.10
C ILE A 128 -31.18 8.06 -6.58
N SER A 129 -31.05 6.98 -7.36
CA SER A 129 -30.78 7.05 -8.79
C SER A 129 -31.89 7.69 -9.64
N LYS A 130 -33.07 7.94 -9.06
CA LYS A 130 -34.14 8.70 -9.73
C LYS A 130 -33.81 10.21 -9.81
N ASP A 131 -32.95 10.70 -8.96
CA ASP A 131 -32.60 12.11 -8.82
C ASP A 131 -31.10 12.38 -9.04
N PHE A 132 -30.28 11.36 -8.91
CA PHE A 132 -28.83 11.44 -9.04
C PHE A 132 -28.31 10.44 -10.07
N LEU A 133 -27.46 10.90 -10.96
CA LEU A 133 -26.71 10.03 -11.88
C LEU A 133 -25.47 9.48 -11.18
N LEU A 134 -25.38 8.14 -11.06
CA LEU A 134 -24.17 7.50 -10.55
C LEU A 134 -23.00 7.71 -11.52
N LEU A 135 -21.97 8.37 -11.06
CA LEU A 135 -20.75 8.68 -11.82
C LEU A 135 -19.65 7.65 -11.59
N SER A 136 -19.60 7.01 -10.42
CA SER A 136 -18.81 5.80 -10.19
C SER A 136 -19.41 4.58 -10.90
N ASN A 137 -18.65 3.50 -11.00
CA ASN A 137 -19.13 2.27 -11.60
C ASN A 137 -19.73 1.33 -10.54
N PRO A 138 -21.06 1.17 -10.45
CA PRO A 138 -21.68 0.35 -9.40
C PRO A 138 -21.41 -1.16 -9.55
N LYS A 139 -20.81 -1.59 -10.66
CA LYS A 139 -20.37 -2.98 -10.88
C LYS A 139 -18.93 -3.23 -10.44
N GLN A 140 -18.20 -2.18 -10.09
CA GLN A 140 -16.84 -2.28 -9.60
C GLN A 140 -16.88 -2.27 -8.07
N ALA A 141 -16.56 -3.39 -7.47
CA ALA A 141 -16.54 -3.53 -6.02
C ALA A 141 -15.47 -2.62 -5.38
N THR A 142 -15.81 -2.05 -4.21
CA THR A 142 -14.94 -1.18 -3.42
C THR A 142 -14.63 -1.77 -2.05
N PHE A 143 -15.45 -2.68 -1.57
CA PHE A 143 -15.35 -3.29 -0.25
C PHE A 143 -15.53 -4.82 -0.31
N PRO A 144 -14.88 -5.59 0.57
CA PRO A 144 -13.76 -5.14 1.39
C PRO A 144 -12.50 -4.95 0.53
N ALA A 145 -11.59 -4.16 1.07
CA ALA A 145 -10.41 -3.74 0.34
C ALA A 145 -9.63 -4.89 -0.33
N PHE A 146 -9.38 -6.01 0.38
CA PHE A 146 -8.53 -7.11 -0.10
C PHE A 146 -9.17 -8.05 -1.12
N THR A 147 -10.46 -8.28 -1.03
CA THR A 147 -11.21 -9.09 -2.00
C THR A 147 -12.56 -8.44 -2.25
N PRO A 148 -12.57 -7.32 -3.00
CA PRO A 148 -13.79 -6.56 -3.19
C PRO A 148 -14.87 -7.42 -3.84
N ASP A 149 -16.02 -7.54 -3.17
CA ASP A 149 -17.19 -8.23 -3.67
C ASP A 149 -18.43 -7.33 -3.71
N SER A 150 -18.36 -6.19 -3.02
CA SER A 150 -19.45 -5.24 -2.89
C SER A 150 -19.02 -3.83 -3.24
N CYS A 151 -19.84 -3.10 -3.98
CA CYS A 151 -19.69 -1.67 -4.20
C CYS A 151 -20.49 -0.94 -3.12
N LEU A 152 -19.81 -0.22 -2.24
CA LEU A 152 -20.40 0.60 -1.17
C LEU A 152 -20.10 2.09 -1.35
N ASP A 153 -19.04 2.42 -2.09
CA ASP A 153 -18.56 3.77 -2.31
C ASP A 153 -19.07 4.30 -3.66
N TYR A 154 -19.69 5.46 -3.60
CA TYR A 154 -20.29 6.06 -4.79
C TYR A 154 -19.89 7.52 -4.96
N ILE A 155 -19.91 7.95 -6.21
CA ILE A 155 -19.92 9.34 -6.62
C ILE A 155 -21.13 9.53 -7.52
N ALA A 156 -21.97 10.53 -7.20
CA ALA A 156 -23.15 10.82 -7.98
C ALA A 156 -23.34 12.33 -8.19
N GLY A 157 -23.94 12.70 -9.31
CA GLY A 157 -24.31 14.07 -9.66
C GLY A 157 -25.82 14.28 -9.63
N TYR A 158 -26.30 15.37 -9.04
CA TYR A 158 -27.72 15.70 -8.98
C TYR A 158 -28.22 16.20 -10.34
N VAL A 159 -29.24 15.54 -10.94
CA VAL A 159 -29.70 15.81 -12.31
C VAL A 159 -31.01 16.59 -12.39
N LYS A 160 -31.76 16.73 -11.30
CA LYS A 160 -33.09 17.39 -11.33
C LYS A 160 -33.03 18.90 -11.50
N ASN A 161 -31.88 19.52 -11.33
CA ASN A 161 -31.68 20.96 -11.60
C ASN A 161 -31.29 21.23 -13.07
N GLY A 162 -31.41 20.24 -13.96
CA GLY A 162 -31.13 20.39 -15.38
C GLY A 162 -29.65 20.44 -15.75
N GLN A 163 -28.74 20.15 -14.82
CA GLN A 163 -27.32 20.13 -15.07
C GLN A 163 -26.92 18.75 -15.70
N PRO A 164 -26.37 18.75 -16.93
CA PRO A 164 -25.90 17.52 -17.53
C PRO A 164 -24.56 17.10 -16.95
N PHE A 165 -24.40 15.80 -16.69
CA PHE A 165 -23.12 15.22 -16.30
C PHE A 165 -22.68 14.22 -17.36
N THR A 166 -21.42 14.31 -17.77
CA THR A 166 -20.78 13.33 -18.63
C THR A 166 -19.61 12.69 -17.89
N ARG A 167 -19.72 11.37 -17.63
CA ARG A 167 -18.63 10.63 -17.04
C ARG A 167 -17.56 10.39 -18.10
N LEU A 168 -16.38 10.97 -17.93
CA LEU A 168 -15.24 10.77 -18.80
C LEU A 168 -14.51 9.46 -18.47
N SER A 169 -14.32 9.19 -17.16
CA SER A 169 -13.72 7.95 -16.67
C SER A 169 -14.16 7.71 -15.22
N ALA A 170 -14.13 6.47 -14.79
CA ALA A 170 -14.29 6.08 -13.40
C ALA A 170 -13.50 4.79 -13.16
N TRP A 171 -12.75 4.76 -12.07
CA TRP A 171 -12.00 3.59 -11.62
C TRP A 171 -11.95 3.55 -10.09
N VAL A 172 -11.74 2.38 -9.56
CA VAL A 172 -11.43 2.17 -8.14
C VAL A 172 -9.92 1.91 -8.07
N PRO A 173 -9.13 2.72 -7.33
CA PRO A 173 -7.72 2.45 -7.11
C PRO A 173 -7.54 1.08 -6.45
N GLU A 174 -6.53 0.33 -6.89
CA GLU A 174 -6.18 -0.94 -6.29
C GLU A 174 -5.22 -0.72 -5.12
N GLU A 175 -5.65 0.07 -4.11
CA GLU A 175 -4.87 0.43 -2.93
C GLU A 175 -5.51 -0.14 -1.66
N ALA A 176 -4.84 -1.11 -1.04
CA ALA A 176 -5.41 -1.83 0.10
C ALA A 176 -4.87 -1.45 1.46
N VAL A 177 -3.76 -0.77 1.51
CA VAL A 177 -3.10 -0.48 2.78
C VAL A 177 -3.55 0.84 3.36
N ALA A 178 -4.08 1.72 2.51
CA ALA A 178 -4.58 3.03 2.93
C ALA A 178 -5.96 2.98 3.60
N SER A 179 -6.71 1.88 3.42
CA SER A 179 -8.09 1.72 3.92
C SER A 179 -8.46 0.23 3.97
N ASP A 180 -9.47 -0.15 4.76
CA ASP A 180 -10.10 -1.48 4.70
C ASP A 180 -10.98 -1.66 3.45
N HIS A 181 -11.10 -0.62 2.66
CA HIS A 181 -11.82 -0.60 1.38
C HIS A 181 -10.96 -0.86 0.14
N ARG A 182 -9.75 -1.30 0.15
CA ARG A 182 -9.00 -2.06 -0.86
C ARG A 182 -7.47 -2.05 -0.77
N PRO A 183 -6.81 -3.18 -1.12
CA PRO A 183 -5.38 -3.41 -1.07
C PRO A 183 -4.59 -3.34 -2.36
N GLU A 184 -3.28 -3.26 -2.19
CA GLU A 184 -2.31 -3.36 -3.25
C GLU A 184 -1.80 -4.79 -3.47
N GLY A 185 -1.88 -5.25 -4.74
CA GLY A 185 -0.87 -6.11 -5.32
C GLY A 185 0.08 -5.24 -6.14
N GLY A 186 1.29 -5.06 -5.69
CA GLY A 186 2.32 -4.36 -6.44
C GLY A 186 3.62 -5.15 -6.45
N ILE A 187 4.48 -4.87 -7.44
CA ILE A 187 5.85 -5.38 -7.47
C ILE A 187 6.80 -4.19 -7.54
N THR A 188 7.89 -4.27 -6.79
CA THR A 188 8.91 -3.22 -6.82
C THR A 188 10.07 -3.66 -7.69
N VAL A 189 10.37 -2.86 -8.70
CA VAL A 189 11.53 -3.05 -9.58
C VAL A 189 12.68 -2.23 -9.01
N MET A 190 13.80 -2.90 -8.77
CA MET A 190 15.00 -2.32 -8.18
C MET A 190 16.21 -2.58 -9.08
N TRP A 191 17.04 -1.55 -9.26
CA TRP A 191 18.30 -1.70 -10.02
C TRP A 191 19.31 -0.63 -9.63
N GLN A 192 20.54 -0.85 -10.00
CA GLN A 192 21.64 0.07 -9.76
C GLN A 192 22.18 0.64 -11.07
N THR A 193 22.65 1.87 -11.01
CA THR A 193 23.37 2.57 -12.08
C THR A 193 24.77 2.96 -11.61
N HIS A 194 25.70 3.15 -12.55
CA HIS A 194 27.08 3.57 -12.25
C HIS A 194 27.23 5.07 -12.08
N VAL A 195 26.25 5.83 -12.54
CA VAL A 195 26.18 7.29 -12.48
C VAL A 195 24.83 7.73 -11.92
N PRO A 196 24.73 8.92 -11.34
CA PRO A 196 23.43 9.46 -10.92
C PRO A 196 22.46 9.58 -12.08
N THR A 197 21.22 9.16 -11.88
CA THR A 197 20.22 9.09 -12.95
C THR A 197 18.86 9.66 -12.56
N TYR A 198 18.12 10.08 -13.58
CA TYR A 198 16.67 10.14 -13.60
C TYR A 198 16.15 8.83 -14.21
N SER A 199 15.41 8.06 -13.42
CA SER A 199 15.03 6.72 -13.80
C SER A 199 13.53 6.49 -13.75
N TRP A 200 13.06 5.55 -14.59
CA TRP A 200 11.66 5.12 -14.64
C TRP A 200 11.55 3.66 -15.11
N VAL A 201 10.40 3.06 -14.88
CA VAL A 201 10.02 1.76 -15.44
C VAL A 201 8.93 1.97 -16.48
N GLU A 202 9.08 1.34 -17.63
CA GLU A 202 8.01 1.19 -18.61
C GLU A 202 7.46 -0.24 -18.52
N TYR A 203 6.15 -0.38 -18.35
CA TYR A 203 5.51 -1.69 -18.16
C TYR A 203 4.11 -1.77 -18.77
N GLY A 204 3.69 -2.98 -19.14
CA GLY A 204 2.39 -3.24 -19.73
C GLY A 204 2.14 -4.73 -19.93
N THR A 205 0.94 -5.08 -20.36
CA THR A 205 0.59 -6.48 -20.75
C THR A 205 1.07 -6.85 -22.15
N ASP A 206 1.57 -5.88 -22.88
CA ASP A 206 2.27 -6.03 -24.15
C ASP A 206 3.44 -5.02 -24.22
N THR A 207 4.27 -5.12 -25.26
CA THR A 207 5.45 -4.26 -25.44
C THR A 207 5.17 -2.98 -26.24
N LEU A 208 3.93 -2.75 -26.68
CA LEU A 208 3.55 -1.61 -27.51
C LEU A 208 2.86 -0.51 -26.70
N ASN A 209 2.02 -0.90 -25.72
CA ASN A 209 1.21 0.00 -24.92
C ASN A 209 1.74 0.05 -23.47
N LEU A 210 2.82 0.76 -23.26
CA LEU A 210 3.51 0.80 -21.98
C LEU A 210 3.07 2.00 -21.13
N LYS A 211 2.83 1.75 -19.85
CA LYS A 211 2.72 2.76 -18.81
C LYS A 211 4.12 3.13 -18.33
N LYS A 212 4.28 4.37 -17.84
CA LYS A 212 5.51 4.86 -17.22
C LYS A 212 5.31 4.99 -15.71
N ALA A 213 6.11 4.28 -14.93
CA ALA A 213 6.15 4.40 -13.47
C ALA A 213 7.42 5.11 -13.01
N ARG A 214 7.31 5.90 -11.95
CA ARG A 214 8.42 6.59 -11.28
C ARG A 214 8.03 6.86 -9.82
N THR A 215 9.01 6.93 -8.93
CA THR A 215 8.78 7.26 -7.53
C THR A 215 8.69 8.78 -7.35
N ILE A 216 7.61 9.25 -6.76
CA ILE A 216 7.39 10.66 -6.44
C ILE A 216 7.16 10.77 -4.94
N VAL A 217 7.94 11.62 -4.28
CA VAL A 217 7.81 11.93 -2.86
C VAL A 217 7.67 13.45 -2.72
N ASP A 218 6.66 13.88 -2.01
CA ASP A 218 6.37 15.30 -1.76
C ASP A 218 6.37 16.18 -3.04
N GLY A 219 5.84 15.59 -4.14
CA GLY A 219 5.78 16.27 -5.45
C GLY A 219 7.08 16.24 -6.25
N GLN A 220 8.15 15.68 -5.73
CA GLN A 220 9.44 15.56 -6.40
C GLN A 220 9.69 14.13 -6.86
N VAL A 221 10.20 13.99 -8.09
CA VAL A 221 10.68 12.70 -8.58
C VAL A 221 11.98 12.33 -7.88
N ILE A 222 12.03 11.14 -7.30
CA ILE A 222 13.27 10.61 -6.75
C ILE A 222 14.24 10.35 -7.90
N CYS A 223 15.35 11.03 -7.88
CA CYS A 223 16.39 10.96 -8.91
C CYS A 223 17.74 11.38 -8.33
N ASN A 224 18.76 11.46 -9.19
CA ASN A 224 20.14 11.88 -8.84
C ASN A 224 20.81 10.95 -7.83
N GLY A 225 20.40 9.68 -7.80
CA GLY A 225 21.00 8.61 -7.03
C GLY A 225 21.51 7.47 -7.92
N LEU A 226 22.20 6.52 -7.31
CA LEU A 226 22.70 5.31 -7.97
C LEU A 226 21.73 4.13 -7.82
N HIS A 227 20.87 4.18 -6.81
CA HIS A 227 19.87 3.15 -6.54
C HIS A 227 18.50 3.61 -6.99
N ASN A 228 17.85 2.75 -7.72
CA ASN A 228 16.54 3.01 -8.27
C ASN A 228 15.56 1.99 -7.70
N LYS A 229 14.46 2.47 -7.12
CA LYS A 229 13.42 1.67 -6.51
C LYS A 229 12.08 2.23 -6.95
N ILE A 230 11.36 1.49 -7.78
CA ILE A 230 10.09 1.95 -8.36
C ILE A 230 9.05 0.87 -8.19
N ARG A 231 7.97 1.21 -7.47
CA ARG A 231 6.85 0.32 -7.26
C ARG A 231 5.88 0.42 -8.44
N LEU A 232 5.52 -0.73 -8.99
CA LEU A 232 4.49 -0.89 -9.99
C LEU A 232 3.19 -1.24 -9.29
N THR A 233 2.17 -0.45 -9.54
CA THR A 233 0.81 -0.62 -9.01
C THR A 233 -0.17 -0.94 -10.14
N ASP A 234 -1.44 -1.15 -9.84
CA ASP A 234 -2.50 -1.47 -10.81
C ASP A 234 -2.24 -2.77 -11.59
N LEU A 235 -1.61 -3.74 -10.94
CA LEU A 235 -1.32 -5.04 -11.53
C LEU A 235 -2.53 -5.97 -11.37
N ARG A 236 -2.93 -6.63 -12.46
CA ARG A 236 -4.09 -7.55 -12.46
C ARG A 236 -3.64 -8.96 -12.09
N PRO A 237 -4.30 -9.63 -11.13
CA PRO A 237 -4.04 -11.03 -10.80
C PRO A 237 -4.14 -11.93 -12.03
N GLY A 238 -3.24 -12.89 -12.12
CA GLY A 238 -3.16 -13.85 -13.24
C GLY A 238 -2.53 -13.33 -14.53
N GLN A 239 -2.21 -12.04 -14.62
CA GLN A 239 -1.62 -11.43 -15.81
C GLN A 239 -0.09 -11.52 -15.80
N THR A 240 0.48 -11.69 -17.01
CA THR A 240 1.91 -11.50 -17.25
C THR A 240 2.14 -10.06 -17.73
N TYR A 241 3.14 -9.42 -17.15
CA TYR A 241 3.58 -8.08 -17.53
C TYR A 241 4.97 -8.13 -18.16
N TYR A 242 5.14 -7.29 -19.17
CA TYR A 242 6.44 -6.93 -19.73
C TYR A 242 6.90 -5.63 -19.08
N TYR A 243 8.16 -5.53 -18.75
CA TYR A 243 8.73 -4.28 -18.24
C TYR A 243 10.17 -4.10 -18.71
N ARG A 244 10.61 -2.84 -18.73
CA ARG A 244 12.01 -2.48 -18.90
C ARG A 244 12.35 -1.29 -18.00
N VAL A 245 13.60 -1.20 -17.60
CA VAL A 245 14.12 -0.08 -16.83
C VAL A 245 14.80 0.91 -17.77
N CYS A 246 14.57 2.20 -17.50
CA CYS A 246 15.14 3.30 -18.26
C CYS A 246 15.85 4.22 -17.27
N SER A 247 17.09 4.61 -17.58
CA SER A 247 17.91 5.47 -16.72
C SER A 247 18.61 6.52 -17.57
N GLN A 248 18.25 7.77 -17.39
CA GLN A 248 18.90 8.92 -18.03
C GLN A 248 19.95 9.51 -17.09
N GLU A 249 21.17 9.60 -17.56
CA GLU A 249 22.27 10.19 -16.80
C GLU A 249 21.98 11.64 -16.40
N ILE A 250 22.32 12.00 -15.18
CA ILE A 250 22.32 13.38 -14.69
C ILE A 250 23.77 13.84 -14.56
N MET A 251 24.22 14.62 -15.54
CA MET A 251 25.58 15.18 -15.57
C MET A 251 25.72 16.39 -14.67
N LEU A 252 24.65 17.18 -14.49
CA LEU A 252 24.60 18.35 -13.62
C LEU A 252 23.23 18.45 -12.95
N TYR A 253 23.21 18.69 -11.64
CA TYR A 253 21.99 18.94 -10.89
C TYR A 253 22.19 20.13 -9.94
N GLN A 254 21.74 21.30 -10.37
CA GLN A 254 21.79 22.55 -9.60
C GLN A 254 20.39 23.15 -9.46
N ALA A 255 20.20 24.12 -8.59
CA ALA A 255 18.91 24.72 -8.29
C ALA A 255 18.10 25.12 -9.55
N TYR A 256 18.75 25.80 -10.49
CA TYR A 256 18.10 26.34 -11.70
C TYR A 256 18.66 25.74 -13.01
N LYS A 257 19.58 24.77 -12.93
CA LYS A 257 20.19 24.15 -14.10
C LYS A 257 20.35 22.65 -13.90
N LYS A 258 19.86 21.85 -14.86
CA LYS A 258 20.08 20.41 -14.95
C LYS A 258 20.59 20.09 -16.34
N GLU A 259 21.56 19.21 -16.42
CA GLU A 259 22.07 18.68 -17.68
C GLU A 259 21.96 17.16 -17.66
N PHE A 260 21.40 16.62 -18.72
CA PHE A 260 21.15 15.19 -18.85
C PHE A 260 22.04 14.62 -19.95
N GLY A 261 22.57 13.44 -19.72
CA GLY A 261 23.28 12.63 -20.68
C GLY A 261 22.38 11.65 -21.41
N GLU A 262 22.97 10.55 -21.86
CA GLU A 262 22.27 9.50 -22.59
C GLU A 262 21.27 8.75 -21.70
N THR A 263 20.30 8.13 -22.36
CA THR A 263 19.32 7.25 -21.71
C THR A 263 19.68 5.80 -22.00
N ALA A 264 20.07 5.06 -20.98
CA ALA A 264 20.20 3.61 -21.05
C ALA A 264 18.84 2.95 -20.87
N VAL A 265 18.55 1.93 -21.69
CA VAL A 265 17.30 1.18 -21.66
C VAL A 265 17.64 -0.31 -21.62
N SER A 266 17.07 -1.04 -20.66
CA SER A 266 17.28 -2.48 -20.56
C SER A 266 16.51 -3.25 -21.65
N PRO A 267 16.84 -4.51 -21.90
CA PRO A 267 15.92 -5.43 -22.55
C PRO A 267 14.57 -5.51 -21.82
N PHE A 268 13.56 -6.08 -22.47
CA PHE A 268 12.32 -6.41 -21.78
C PHE A 268 12.50 -7.63 -20.89
N TYR A 269 11.99 -7.50 -19.66
CA TYR A 269 11.79 -8.57 -18.70
C TYR A 269 10.29 -8.87 -18.57
N THR A 270 9.95 -10.00 -17.96
CA THR A 270 8.58 -10.36 -17.67
C THR A 270 8.42 -10.82 -16.23
N PHE A 271 7.28 -10.56 -15.64
CA PHE A 271 6.84 -11.20 -14.41
C PHE A 271 5.36 -11.53 -14.49
N LYS A 272 4.94 -12.53 -13.72
CA LYS A 272 3.54 -12.94 -13.64
C LYS A 272 2.98 -12.59 -12.27
N VAL A 273 1.83 -11.92 -12.22
CA VAL A 273 1.09 -11.70 -10.99
C VAL A 273 0.32 -12.98 -10.64
N PRO A 274 0.46 -13.55 -9.44
CA PRO A 274 -0.28 -14.76 -9.09
C PRO A 274 -1.80 -14.51 -9.16
N SER A 275 -2.54 -15.50 -9.63
CA SER A 275 -4.00 -15.49 -9.53
C SER A 275 -4.40 -15.74 -8.07
N ALA A 276 -5.41 -15.06 -7.55
CA ALA A 276 -5.93 -15.29 -6.21
C ALA A 276 -6.40 -16.74 -5.97
N SER A 277 -6.74 -17.46 -7.03
CA SER A 277 -7.13 -18.87 -6.99
C SER A 277 -5.99 -19.87 -7.23
N GLN A 278 -4.75 -19.39 -7.40
CA GLN A 278 -3.59 -20.26 -7.61
C GLN A 278 -3.32 -21.10 -6.36
N LYS A 279 -3.34 -22.41 -6.49
CA LYS A 279 -3.16 -23.36 -5.36
C LYS A 279 -1.78 -23.95 -5.32
N ASP A 280 -1.16 -24.10 -6.49
CA ASP A 280 0.14 -24.74 -6.64
C ASP A 280 1.17 -23.72 -7.09
N PHE A 281 2.29 -23.71 -6.40
CA PHE A 281 3.45 -22.89 -6.71
C PHE A 281 4.70 -23.55 -6.13
N THR A 282 5.84 -23.16 -6.65
CA THR A 282 7.14 -23.56 -6.15
C THR A 282 7.89 -22.33 -5.65
N ALA A 283 8.35 -22.34 -4.41
CA ALA A 283 9.22 -21.34 -3.84
C ALA A 283 10.60 -21.90 -3.55
N LEU A 284 11.65 -21.19 -3.93
CA LEU A 284 13.00 -21.50 -3.46
C LEU A 284 13.27 -20.67 -2.21
N ILE A 285 13.74 -21.34 -1.15
CA ILE A 285 14.08 -20.66 0.11
C ILE A 285 15.57 -20.93 0.39
N PHE A 286 16.36 -19.85 0.43
CA PHE A 286 17.76 -19.88 0.83
C PHE A 286 17.90 -19.26 2.22
N ASN A 287 18.68 -19.89 3.06
CA ASN A 287 18.92 -19.49 4.45
C ASN A 287 20.41 -19.68 4.78
N ASP A 288 20.98 -18.81 5.63
CA ASP A 288 22.35 -18.93 6.13
C ASP A 288 23.42 -19.01 5.01
N LEU A 289 23.32 -18.16 4.01
CA LEU A 289 24.31 -18.13 2.92
C LEU A 289 25.65 -17.48 3.34
N HIS A 290 25.64 -16.60 4.32
CA HIS A 290 26.81 -15.96 4.94
C HIS A 290 27.80 -15.37 3.92
N LYS A 291 27.30 -14.65 2.89
CA LYS A 291 28.09 -14.12 1.76
C LYS A 291 28.87 -15.17 0.97
N GLN A 292 28.62 -16.46 1.22
CA GLN A 292 29.35 -17.54 0.56
C GLN A 292 28.82 -17.80 -0.85
N ILE A 293 29.35 -17.04 -1.81
CA ILE A 293 29.00 -17.16 -3.23
C ILE A 293 29.10 -18.61 -3.74
N PRO A 294 30.18 -19.37 -3.43
CA PRO A 294 30.27 -20.76 -3.86
C PRO A 294 29.17 -21.66 -3.27
N THR A 295 28.71 -21.37 -2.05
CA THR A 295 27.60 -22.10 -1.42
C THR A 295 26.29 -21.86 -2.18
N LEU A 296 25.95 -20.60 -2.51
CA LEU A 296 24.79 -20.30 -3.33
C LEU A 296 24.88 -20.97 -4.71
N ASP A 297 26.07 -20.93 -5.33
CA ASP A 297 26.30 -21.56 -6.64
C ASP A 297 26.05 -23.07 -6.62
N ALA A 298 26.53 -23.73 -5.58
CA ALA A 298 26.34 -25.17 -5.40
C ALA A 298 24.88 -25.53 -5.12
N LEU A 299 24.22 -24.79 -4.24
CA LEU A 299 22.80 -24.99 -3.90
C LEU A 299 21.90 -24.72 -5.10
N TYR A 300 22.09 -23.59 -5.75
CA TYR A 300 21.31 -23.23 -6.94
C TYR A 300 21.53 -24.22 -8.10
N GLY A 301 22.76 -24.72 -8.24
CA GLY A 301 23.10 -25.76 -9.23
C GLY A 301 22.27 -27.03 -9.10
N GLN A 302 21.75 -27.35 -7.91
CA GLN A 302 20.92 -28.53 -7.68
C GLN A 302 19.43 -28.28 -8.03
N VAL A 303 18.99 -27.04 -8.05
CA VAL A 303 17.56 -26.67 -8.21
C VAL A 303 17.27 -25.83 -9.44
N ARG A 304 18.28 -25.42 -10.20
CA ARG A 304 18.15 -24.53 -11.36
C ARG A 304 17.20 -25.03 -12.45
N ASP A 305 17.04 -26.35 -12.55
CA ASP A 305 16.19 -26.99 -13.56
C ASP A 305 14.75 -27.20 -13.06
N ILE A 306 14.46 -26.82 -11.81
CA ILE A 306 13.12 -26.84 -11.21
C ILE A 306 12.46 -25.49 -11.50
N PRO A 307 11.32 -25.45 -12.20
CA PRO A 307 10.55 -24.20 -12.34
C PRO A 307 10.09 -23.71 -10.97
N TYR A 308 10.24 -22.41 -10.70
CA TYR A 308 9.79 -21.79 -9.46
C TYR A 308 9.12 -20.43 -9.73
N ASP A 309 8.22 -20.07 -8.83
CA ASP A 309 7.38 -18.89 -8.96
C ASP A 309 7.98 -17.68 -8.24
N PHE A 310 8.69 -17.91 -7.13
CA PHE A 310 9.38 -16.86 -6.37
C PHE A 310 10.50 -17.44 -5.52
N VAL A 311 11.34 -16.54 -5.00
CA VAL A 311 12.47 -16.86 -4.13
C VAL A 311 12.34 -16.12 -2.80
N VAL A 312 12.77 -16.75 -1.71
CA VAL A 312 12.91 -16.13 -0.40
C VAL A 312 14.35 -16.26 0.06
N PHE A 313 15.01 -15.16 0.34
CA PHE A 313 16.24 -15.09 1.09
C PHE A 313 15.87 -14.92 2.57
N ASN A 314 15.95 -16.01 3.33
CA ASN A 314 15.38 -16.13 4.68
C ASN A 314 16.41 -15.84 5.78
N GLY A 315 17.15 -14.76 5.64
CA GLY A 315 18.13 -14.29 6.63
C GLY A 315 19.53 -14.85 6.49
N ASP A 316 20.49 -14.13 7.04
CA ASP A 316 21.90 -14.37 7.02
C ASP A 316 22.46 -14.64 5.61
N CYS A 317 21.99 -13.86 4.67
CA CYS A 317 22.42 -13.89 3.27
C CYS A 317 23.43 -12.77 2.95
N ILE A 318 23.32 -11.63 3.64
CA ILE A 318 24.21 -10.45 3.52
C ILE A 318 24.76 -10.12 4.91
N ASP A 319 25.74 -10.87 5.35
CA ASP A 319 26.32 -10.72 6.68
C ASP A 319 27.01 -9.38 6.90
N ASP A 320 26.85 -8.86 8.13
CA ASP A 320 27.67 -7.78 8.67
C ASP A 320 28.01 -6.68 7.64
N PRO A 321 27.01 -6.06 7.01
CA PRO A 321 27.26 -5.11 5.90
C PRO A 321 28.03 -3.89 6.40
N ALA A 322 29.26 -3.72 5.95
CA ALA A 322 30.12 -2.63 6.38
C ALA A 322 29.81 -1.30 5.66
N ASN A 323 29.35 -1.38 4.42
CA ASN A 323 29.03 -0.24 3.58
C ASN A 323 28.04 -0.64 2.46
N GLU A 324 27.48 0.37 1.82
CA GLU A 324 26.50 0.22 0.75
C GLU A 324 27.03 -0.59 -0.44
N LYS A 325 28.26 -0.34 -0.86
CA LYS A 325 28.89 -1.02 -2.01
C LYS A 325 28.99 -2.52 -1.79
N GLU A 326 29.38 -2.94 -0.59
CA GLU A 326 29.46 -4.36 -0.21
C GLU A 326 28.08 -5.00 -0.22
N ALA A 327 27.11 -4.37 0.43
CA ALA A 327 25.74 -4.86 0.49
C ALA A 327 25.13 -5.03 -0.90
N LEU A 328 25.32 -4.05 -1.77
CA LEU A 328 24.85 -4.08 -3.16
C LEU A 328 25.52 -5.18 -3.99
N TYR A 329 26.82 -5.38 -3.81
CA TYR A 329 27.54 -6.44 -4.52
C TYR A 329 26.93 -7.80 -4.22
N HIS A 330 26.72 -8.11 -2.93
CA HIS A 330 26.12 -9.38 -2.53
C HIS A 330 24.65 -9.48 -2.98
N LEU A 331 23.86 -8.43 -2.78
CA LEU A 331 22.46 -8.42 -3.21
C LEU A 331 22.32 -8.61 -4.73
N ALA A 332 23.14 -7.93 -5.51
CA ALA A 332 23.13 -8.07 -6.98
C ALA A 332 23.51 -9.50 -7.39
N TYR A 333 24.46 -10.12 -6.70
CA TYR A 333 24.82 -11.49 -6.95
C TYR A 333 23.68 -12.48 -6.62
N LEU A 334 23.08 -12.36 -5.43
CA LEU A 334 21.93 -13.16 -5.00
C LEU A 334 20.79 -13.07 -6.02
N CYS A 335 20.36 -11.84 -6.33
CA CYS A 335 19.26 -11.57 -7.25
C CYS A 335 19.58 -12.02 -8.69
N GLY A 336 20.79 -11.76 -9.17
CA GLY A 336 21.24 -12.18 -10.49
C GLY A 336 21.25 -13.69 -10.64
N LYS A 337 21.72 -14.42 -9.62
CA LYS A 337 21.82 -15.89 -9.63
C LYS A 337 20.46 -16.55 -9.79
N VAL A 338 19.46 -16.06 -9.09
CA VAL A 338 18.08 -16.61 -9.11
C VAL A 338 17.18 -15.98 -10.18
N GLY A 339 17.72 -15.13 -11.04
CA GLY A 339 16.92 -14.51 -12.11
C GLY A 339 15.83 -13.58 -11.59
N ALA A 340 16.11 -12.79 -10.54
CA ALA A 340 15.12 -11.90 -9.91
C ALA A 340 14.56 -10.80 -10.83
N SER A 341 15.10 -10.63 -12.03
CA SER A 341 14.49 -9.81 -13.09
C SER A 341 13.21 -10.43 -13.69
N HIS A 342 12.97 -11.72 -13.51
CA HIS A 342 11.81 -12.45 -14.02
C HIS A 342 10.97 -13.08 -12.91
N VAL A 343 11.57 -13.34 -11.76
CA VAL A 343 10.96 -14.05 -10.64
C VAL A 343 11.04 -13.16 -9.40
N PRO A 344 9.91 -12.87 -8.73
CA PRO A 344 9.95 -12.07 -7.50
C PRO A 344 10.88 -12.69 -6.43
N ALA A 345 11.65 -11.84 -5.77
CA ALA A 345 12.50 -12.24 -4.66
C ALA A 345 12.08 -11.48 -3.39
N PHE A 346 11.85 -12.21 -2.31
CA PHE A 346 11.58 -11.66 -0.99
C PHE A 346 12.84 -11.79 -0.13
N PHE A 347 13.05 -10.81 0.72
CA PHE A 347 14.18 -10.80 1.63
C PHE A 347 13.70 -10.65 3.06
N LEU A 348 14.04 -11.60 3.90
CA LEU A 348 13.86 -11.56 5.34
C LEU A 348 15.23 -11.34 6.00
N ARG A 349 15.28 -10.40 6.92
CA ARG A 349 16.50 -10.10 7.68
C ARG A 349 16.78 -11.17 8.72
N GLY A 350 18.01 -11.68 8.76
CA GLY A 350 18.54 -12.50 9.84
C GLY A 350 19.31 -11.69 10.88
N ASN A 351 19.97 -12.36 11.80
CA ASN A 351 20.71 -11.68 12.86
C ASN A 351 22.09 -11.16 12.40
N HIS A 352 22.63 -11.60 11.29
CA HIS A 352 23.84 -11.02 10.72
C HIS A 352 23.59 -9.76 9.92
N GLU A 353 22.42 -9.57 9.32
CA GLU A 353 22.08 -8.35 8.61
C GLU A 353 21.93 -7.13 9.53
N ILE A 354 21.76 -7.31 10.83
CA ILE A 354 21.59 -6.21 11.78
C ILE A 354 22.90 -5.67 12.33
N ARG A 355 24.01 -6.32 12.01
CA ARG A 355 25.35 -6.00 12.51
C ARG A 355 26.05 -5.05 11.55
N ASN A 356 27.10 -4.37 12.08
CA ASN A 356 27.97 -3.47 11.33
C ASN A 356 27.31 -2.16 10.84
N ALA A 357 28.12 -1.28 10.27
CA ALA A 357 27.80 0.14 10.05
C ALA A 357 26.67 0.39 9.03
N TYR A 358 26.44 -0.49 8.08
CA TYR A 358 25.43 -0.33 7.05
C TYR A 358 24.15 -1.15 7.30
N SER A 359 23.99 -1.77 8.44
CA SER A 359 22.82 -2.60 8.78
C SER A 359 21.49 -1.84 8.62
N ILE A 360 21.40 -0.60 9.10
CA ILE A 360 20.23 0.25 8.92
C ILE A 360 20.05 0.67 7.46
N GLY A 361 21.15 0.87 6.73
CA GLY A 361 21.15 1.23 5.30
C GLY A 361 20.51 0.17 4.40
N LEU A 362 20.53 -1.10 4.82
CA LEU A 362 19.87 -2.18 4.08
C LEU A 362 18.39 -1.91 3.80
N ARG A 363 17.70 -1.14 4.64
CA ARG A 363 16.29 -0.78 4.42
C ARG A 363 16.04 -0.05 3.10
N ALA A 364 17.00 0.71 2.63
CA ALA A 364 16.92 1.39 1.34
C ALA A 364 16.99 0.42 0.16
N LEU A 365 17.63 -0.75 0.35
CA LEU A 365 17.89 -1.76 -0.67
C LEU A 365 16.79 -2.81 -0.79
N PHE A 366 15.77 -2.79 0.09
CA PHE A 366 14.64 -3.72 0.07
C PHE A 366 13.31 -2.98 0.07
N ASP A 367 12.26 -3.67 -0.35
CA ASP A 367 10.90 -3.14 -0.33
C ASP A 367 10.13 -3.75 0.84
N TYR A 368 10.30 -3.15 2.00
CA TYR A 368 9.56 -3.56 3.19
C TYR A 368 8.18 -2.91 3.22
N VAL A 369 7.13 -3.72 3.30
CA VAL A 369 5.76 -3.25 3.37
C VAL A 369 5.54 -2.40 4.63
N GLY A 370 5.07 -1.16 4.45
CA GLY A 370 4.84 -0.23 5.55
C GLY A 370 6.09 0.17 6.33
N ASP A 371 7.28 0.14 5.69
CA ASP A 371 8.56 0.42 6.32
C ASP A 371 8.91 -0.49 7.53
N LYS A 372 8.30 -1.67 7.61
CA LYS A 372 8.56 -2.68 8.63
C LYS A 372 9.35 -3.83 8.05
N THR A 373 10.32 -4.36 8.82
CA THR A 373 11.12 -5.53 8.44
C THR A 373 10.37 -6.86 8.59
N TYR A 374 9.11 -6.80 8.98
CA TYR A 374 8.16 -7.90 9.10
C TYR A 374 6.84 -7.55 8.42
N GLY A 375 6.07 -8.54 8.02
CA GLY A 375 4.82 -8.30 7.31
C GLY A 375 4.17 -9.60 6.84
N ALA A 376 3.17 -9.48 5.98
CA ALA A 376 2.51 -10.63 5.40
C ALA A 376 2.09 -10.35 3.95
N PHE A 377 2.06 -11.39 3.12
CA PHE A 377 1.63 -11.29 1.73
C PHE A 377 0.88 -12.55 1.30
N ASN A 378 0.10 -12.45 0.24
CA ASN A 378 -0.57 -13.59 -0.37
C ASN A 378 0.19 -14.03 -1.62
N TRP A 379 0.32 -15.35 -1.79
CA TRP A 379 0.67 -15.97 -3.06
C TRP A 379 -0.41 -16.99 -3.42
N GLY A 380 -1.26 -16.63 -4.37
CA GLY A 380 -2.45 -17.41 -4.64
C GLY A 380 -3.37 -17.48 -3.41
N ASP A 381 -3.77 -18.69 -3.04
CA ASP A 381 -4.60 -18.99 -1.88
C ASP A 381 -3.81 -19.22 -0.57
N THR A 382 -2.52 -18.96 -0.59
CA THR A 382 -1.61 -19.15 0.56
C THR A 382 -1.23 -17.81 1.16
N ARG A 383 -1.36 -17.70 2.49
CA ARG A 383 -0.89 -16.55 3.28
C ARG A 383 0.49 -16.81 3.83
N PHE A 384 1.42 -15.93 3.53
CA PHE A 384 2.77 -15.92 4.08
C PHE A 384 2.86 -14.82 5.14
N VAL A 385 3.40 -15.16 6.30
CA VAL A 385 3.72 -14.25 7.39
C VAL A 385 5.22 -14.27 7.58
N MET A 386 5.86 -13.11 7.54
CA MET A 386 7.31 -12.93 7.71
C MET A 386 7.56 -12.22 9.04
N LEU A 387 8.37 -12.84 9.90
CA LEU A 387 8.76 -12.25 11.18
C LEU A 387 10.26 -11.96 11.21
N ASP A 388 10.61 -10.81 11.74
CA ASP A 388 11.99 -10.40 11.96
C ASP A 388 12.44 -10.81 13.36
N CYS A 389 13.36 -11.77 13.45
CA CYS A 389 13.87 -12.26 14.73
C CYS A 389 14.70 -11.20 15.49
N GLY A 390 15.18 -10.15 14.80
CA GLY A 390 16.20 -9.27 15.34
C GLY A 390 17.53 -10.00 15.52
N GLU A 391 18.00 -10.10 16.76
CA GLU A 391 19.25 -10.76 17.13
C GLU A 391 18.99 -12.01 17.99
N ASP A 392 19.95 -12.90 18.00
CA ASP A 392 19.97 -14.15 18.76
C ASP A 392 20.38 -13.97 20.25
N LYS A 393 20.80 -12.77 20.63
CA LYS A 393 21.28 -12.44 21.98
C LYS A 393 20.40 -11.37 22.64
N PRO A 394 20.35 -11.31 23.98
CA PRO A 394 19.68 -10.25 24.71
C PRO A 394 20.24 -8.86 24.37
N ASP A 395 19.37 -7.83 24.36
CA ASP A 395 19.76 -6.44 24.08
C ASP A 395 20.84 -5.91 25.05
N SER A 396 20.91 -6.49 26.26
CA SER A 396 21.94 -6.15 27.26
C SER A 396 23.32 -6.69 26.96
N THR A 397 23.49 -7.48 25.89
CA THR A 397 24.79 -8.05 25.53
C THR A 397 25.78 -6.95 25.19
N TRP A 398 26.96 -7.01 25.77
CA TRP A 398 27.97 -5.94 25.72
C TRP A 398 28.39 -5.55 24.29
N VAL A 399 28.33 -6.48 23.33
CA VAL A 399 28.68 -6.22 21.92
C VAL A 399 27.76 -5.23 21.22
N TYR A 400 26.59 -4.93 21.76
CA TYR A 400 25.64 -3.99 21.18
C TYR A 400 25.78 -2.57 21.69
N TYR A 401 26.57 -2.37 22.75
CA TYR A 401 26.83 -1.04 23.32
C TYR A 401 25.56 -0.23 23.66
N GLY A 402 24.43 -0.90 23.90
CA GLY A 402 23.13 -0.25 24.14
C GLY A 402 22.48 0.37 22.91
N LEU A 403 22.86 -0.03 21.70
CA LEU A 403 22.36 0.54 20.44
C LEU A 403 21.19 -0.26 19.84
N ASN A 404 20.76 -1.35 20.49
CA ASN A 404 19.69 -2.22 20.00
C ASN A 404 18.51 -2.25 20.98
N ASP A 405 17.31 -2.39 20.44
CA ASP A 405 16.05 -2.67 21.17
C ASP A 405 15.22 -3.71 20.41
N PHE A 406 15.73 -4.93 20.33
CA PHE A 406 15.00 -6.03 19.69
C PHE A 406 13.87 -6.55 20.56
N THR A 407 13.91 -6.33 21.86
CA THR A 407 12.79 -6.59 22.76
C THR A 407 11.58 -5.74 22.38
N GLY A 408 11.77 -4.46 22.07
CA GLY A 408 10.74 -3.57 21.54
C GLY A 408 10.21 -4.04 20.17
N LEU A 409 11.12 -4.37 19.24
CA LEU A 409 10.75 -4.91 17.92
C LEU A 409 9.89 -6.18 18.03
N ARG A 410 10.22 -7.11 18.93
CA ARG A 410 9.42 -8.33 19.14
C ARG A 410 8.04 -8.03 19.71
N LYS A 411 7.92 -7.08 20.64
CA LYS A 411 6.62 -6.63 21.18
C LYS A 411 5.74 -6.01 20.08
N ASP A 412 6.30 -5.21 19.19
CA ASP A 412 5.58 -4.67 18.04
C ASP A 412 5.02 -5.81 17.15
N GLN A 413 5.82 -6.84 16.95
CA GLN A 413 5.40 -8.00 16.16
C GLN A 413 4.31 -8.84 16.82
N VAL A 414 4.24 -8.89 18.15
CA VAL A 414 3.11 -9.50 18.86
C VAL A 414 1.80 -8.79 18.50
N SER A 415 1.81 -7.46 18.49
CA SER A 415 0.66 -6.65 18.10
C SER A 415 0.29 -6.86 16.62
N PHE A 416 1.29 -6.90 15.74
CA PHE A 416 1.12 -7.23 14.32
C PHE A 416 0.50 -8.63 14.15
N LEU A 417 1.07 -9.66 14.78
CA LEU A 417 0.56 -11.03 14.71
C LEU A 417 -0.87 -11.16 15.21
N SER A 418 -1.19 -10.51 16.33
CA SER A 418 -2.56 -10.52 16.87
C SER A 418 -3.56 -9.96 15.86
N LYS A 419 -3.21 -8.87 15.17
CA LYS A 419 -4.02 -8.29 14.09
C LYS A 419 -4.08 -9.21 12.88
N GLU A 420 -2.93 -9.75 12.45
CA GLU A 420 -2.82 -10.63 11.29
C GLU A 420 -3.66 -11.92 11.46
N LEU A 421 -3.51 -12.63 12.57
CA LEU A 421 -4.24 -13.87 12.88
C LEU A 421 -5.76 -13.66 12.94
N ASN A 422 -6.21 -12.45 13.28
CA ASN A 422 -7.61 -12.07 13.28
C ASN A 422 -8.09 -11.53 11.93
N GLY A 423 -7.16 -11.20 11.04
CA GLY A 423 -7.41 -10.68 9.70
C GLY A 423 -8.14 -11.68 8.79
N LYS A 424 -8.86 -11.13 7.82
CA LYS A 424 -9.65 -11.91 6.86
C LYS A 424 -8.73 -12.75 5.96
N GLU A 425 -7.63 -12.19 5.48
CA GLU A 425 -6.68 -12.88 4.60
C GLU A 425 -6.11 -14.12 5.26
N PHE A 426 -5.69 -14.00 6.52
CA PHE A 426 -5.18 -15.15 7.28
C PHE A 426 -6.25 -16.21 7.49
N LYS A 427 -7.48 -15.80 7.85
CA LYS A 427 -8.59 -16.72 8.10
C LYS A 427 -9.07 -17.43 6.83
N GLN A 428 -9.09 -16.74 5.70
CA GLN A 428 -9.58 -17.27 4.42
C GLN A 428 -8.53 -18.04 3.62
N ALA A 429 -7.25 -17.83 3.90
CA ALA A 429 -6.19 -18.56 3.22
C ALA A 429 -6.34 -20.07 3.39
N SER A 430 -6.19 -20.83 2.31
CA SER A 430 -6.21 -22.30 2.33
C SER A 430 -4.98 -22.86 3.04
N LYS A 431 -3.85 -22.20 2.87
CA LYS A 431 -2.58 -22.55 3.49
C LYS A 431 -1.98 -21.33 4.18
N ARG A 432 -1.19 -21.55 5.22
CA ARG A 432 -0.49 -20.51 5.97
C ARG A 432 0.96 -20.93 6.15
N VAL A 433 1.86 -20.04 5.84
CA VAL A 433 3.30 -20.26 5.94
C VAL A 433 3.90 -19.15 6.80
N LEU A 434 4.61 -19.54 7.85
CA LEU A 434 5.41 -18.63 8.66
C LEU A 434 6.86 -18.71 8.20
N LEU A 435 7.44 -17.57 7.85
CA LEU A 435 8.85 -17.39 7.54
C LEU A 435 9.51 -16.65 8.70
N ASN A 436 10.51 -17.25 9.26
CA ASN A 436 11.30 -16.69 10.34
C ASN A 436 12.73 -17.26 10.23
N HIS A 437 13.74 -16.44 10.47
CA HIS A 437 15.12 -16.89 10.34
C HIS A 437 15.55 -17.72 11.56
N ILE A 438 15.47 -17.16 12.76
CA ILE A 438 15.80 -17.87 13.99
C ILE A 438 14.57 -18.65 14.48
N PRO A 439 14.67 -19.96 14.74
CA PRO A 439 13.56 -20.75 15.28
C PRO A 439 13.01 -20.16 16.58
N ILE A 440 11.68 -19.98 16.65
CA ILE A 440 10.99 -19.49 17.86
C ILE A 440 10.93 -20.58 18.94
N TYR A 441 10.91 -21.86 18.52
CA TYR A 441 10.86 -23.02 19.39
C TYR A 441 12.00 -23.99 19.08
N GLY A 442 12.76 -24.41 20.08
CA GLY A 442 13.77 -25.44 19.94
C GLY A 442 13.20 -26.86 20.08
N ASN A 443 13.88 -27.83 19.47
CA ASN A 443 13.57 -29.25 19.60
C ASN A 443 14.33 -29.87 20.80
N GLY A 444 14.18 -29.34 22.00
CA GLY A 444 14.84 -29.89 23.19
C GLY A 444 15.60 -28.85 23.99
N ASP A 445 16.27 -29.27 25.05
CA ASP A 445 16.85 -28.46 26.14
C ASP A 445 17.93 -27.41 25.75
N ALA A 446 18.21 -27.24 24.48
CA ALA A 446 19.31 -26.39 24.01
C ALA A 446 18.91 -24.93 23.71
N TYR A 447 17.62 -24.60 23.61
CA TYR A 447 17.16 -23.26 23.31
C TYR A 447 16.11 -22.83 24.32
N GLU A 448 16.45 -21.86 25.13
CA GLU A 448 15.43 -21.09 25.85
C GLU A 448 14.60 -20.29 24.84
N PRO A 449 13.28 -20.17 25.03
CA PRO A 449 12.48 -19.28 24.19
C PRO A 449 13.08 -17.89 24.28
N CYS A 450 13.23 -17.24 23.11
CA CYS A 450 13.69 -15.86 23.02
C CYS A 450 12.81 -15.01 23.95
N PRO A 451 13.37 -14.28 24.93
CA PRO A 451 12.59 -13.53 25.92
C PRO A 451 11.76 -12.41 25.31
#